data_6aa555288571eededdcde9331dc99ba8
#
_entry.id   6aa555288571eededdcde9331dc99ba8
#
_cell.length_a   1.000
_cell.length_b   1.000
_cell.length_c   1.000
_cell.angle_alpha   90.00
_cell.angle_beta   90.00
_cell.angle_gamma   90.00
#
_symmetry.space_group_name_H-M   'P 1'
#
loop_
_entity.id
_entity.type
_entity.pdbx_description
1 polymer ?
#
loop_
_entity_poly.entity_id
_entity_poly.type
_entity_poly.pdbx_seq_one_letter_code
_entity_poly.pdbx_strand_id
1 'polypeptide(L)'
;MIISRAGVPLDGHFVKNDVLELAKRLSASPYATLYGLYTHAGHSYNARSAEEAFEYLEKECQSAREFRDYFRKEAGIDIPYLSIGATPTVGAVIHHGERARKVLEGISEVHAGAYTLFDRQQAATGLCTLNDVAITVLARVTSLYPDRGTVLIDGGALAFSKDVCPQGGFGVLQSNHDIVLRSVSQEHGILQADSKSGLELNQVVRVIPNHCCLTSACHMYYLIIQDGGDTVIDVWFPVRGW
;
A
#
# COMPACT_ATOMS: atom_id res chain seq x y z
N MET A 1 -12.78 -14.20 -8.38
CA MET A 1 -13.72 -13.06 -8.41
C MET A 1 -13.29 -12.05 -7.37
N ILE A 2 -13.27 -10.78 -7.70
CA ILE A 2 -12.79 -9.70 -6.83
C ILE A 2 -13.97 -9.08 -6.11
N ILE A 3 -13.93 -9.07 -4.78
CA ILE A 3 -14.92 -8.44 -3.89
C ILE A 3 -14.19 -7.31 -3.16
N SER A 4 -14.31 -6.08 -3.62
CA SER A 4 -13.61 -4.95 -3.02
C SER A 4 -14.20 -3.62 -3.49
N ARG A 5 -13.63 -2.51 -3.04
CA ARG A 5 -13.99 -1.16 -3.53
C ARG A 5 -13.92 -1.03 -5.06
N ALA A 6 -12.97 -1.70 -5.70
CA ALA A 6 -12.80 -1.70 -7.15
C ALA A 6 -13.52 -2.86 -7.87
N GLY A 7 -14.03 -3.84 -7.10
CA GLY A 7 -14.78 -4.99 -7.59
C GLY A 7 -16.25 -4.87 -7.24
N VAL A 8 -16.81 -5.98 -6.77
CA VAL A 8 -18.22 -6.05 -6.37
C VAL A 8 -18.42 -5.46 -4.97
N PRO A 9 -19.29 -4.47 -4.76
CA PRO A 9 -19.61 -3.97 -3.43
C PRO A 9 -20.25 -5.05 -2.53
N LEU A 10 -19.95 -4.98 -1.23
CA LEU A 10 -20.39 -5.98 -0.25
C LEU A 10 -21.80 -5.73 0.29
N ASP A 11 -22.37 -4.55 0.07
CA ASP A 11 -23.54 -4.02 0.77
C ASP A 11 -24.81 -3.89 -0.08
N GLY A 12 -24.79 -4.30 -1.35
CA GLY A 12 -25.90 -4.06 -2.28
C GLY A 12 -26.72 -5.30 -2.65
N HIS A 13 -28.02 -5.25 -2.44
CA HIS A 13 -28.97 -6.26 -2.95
C HIS A 13 -28.93 -6.43 -4.47
N PHE A 14 -28.58 -5.37 -5.21
CA PHE A 14 -28.47 -5.38 -6.68
C PHE A 14 -27.28 -6.17 -7.20
N VAL A 15 -26.20 -6.22 -6.46
CA VAL A 15 -24.94 -6.83 -6.88
C VAL A 15 -24.96 -8.34 -6.70
N LYS A 16 -25.74 -8.87 -5.77
CA LYS A 16 -25.80 -10.32 -5.51
C LYS A 16 -26.29 -11.11 -6.71
N ASN A 17 -27.26 -10.60 -7.45
CA ASN A 17 -27.80 -11.31 -8.63
C ASN A 17 -26.82 -11.36 -9.79
N ASP A 18 -26.14 -10.25 -10.09
CA ASP A 18 -25.14 -10.18 -11.17
C ASP A 18 -23.92 -11.05 -10.87
N VAL A 19 -23.49 -11.04 -9.60
CA VAL A 19 -22.39 -11.86 -9.14
C VAL A 19 -22.73 -13.34 -9.15
N LEU A 20 -23.95 -13.69 -8.78
CA LEU A 20 -24.44 -15.06 -8.84
C LEU A 20 -24.49 -15.57 -10.28
N GLU A 21 -24.99 -14.75 -11.20
CA GLU A 21 -25.02 -15.09 -12.63
C GLU A 21 -23.60 -15.25 -13.22
N LEU A 22 -22.69 -14.37 -12.86
CA LEU A 22 -21.27 -14.50 -13.23
C LEU A 22 -20.66 -15.82 -12.69
N ALA A 23 -20.93 -16.15 -11.43
CA ALA A 23 -20.45 -17.39 -10.83
C ALA A 23 -21.00 -18.63 -11.56
N LYS A 24 -22.28 -18.63 -11.92
CA LYS A 24 -22.91 -19.71 -12.71
C LYS A 24 -22.26 -19.85 -14.08
N ARG A 25 -22.04 -18.73 -14.79
CA ARG A 25 -21.37 -18.73 -16.10
C ARG A 25 -19.96 -19.24 -16.03
N LEU A 26 -19.18 -18.82 -15.02
CA LEU A 26 -17.82 -19.31 -14.81
C LEU A 26 -17.80 -20.80 -14.49
N SER A 27 -18.71 -21.28 -13.63
CA SER A 27 -18.80 -22.70 -13.28
C SER A 27 -19.24 -23.58 -14.45
N ALA A 28 -20.00 -23.04 -15.40
CA ALA A 28 -20.44 -23.75 -16.62
C ALA A 28 -19.43 -23.61 -17.79
N SER A 29 -18.41 -22.78 -17.66
CA SER A 29 -17.45 -22.49 -18.74
C SER A 29 -16.46 -23.63 -18.91
N PRO A 30 -16.20 -24.11 -20.15
CA PRO A 30 -15.12 -25.04 -20.41
C PRO A 30 -13.73 -24.37 -20.45
N TYR A 31 -13.68 -23.04 -20.41
CA TYR A 31 -12.45 -22.25 -20.59
C TYR A 31 -11.96 -21.58 -19.31
N ALA A 32 -12.78 -21.59 -18.24
CA ALA A 32 -12.45 -20.93 -16.98
C ALA A 32 -12.93 -21.77 -15.80
N THR A 33 -12.19 -21.73 -14.71
CA THR A 33 -12.57 -22.37 -13.43
C THR A 33 -12.78 -21.31 -12.39
N LEU A 34 -13.93 -21.33 -11.72
CA LEU A 34 -14.15 -20.50 -10.54
C LEU A 34 -13.38 -21.11 -9.35
N TYR A 35 -12.15 -20.65 -9.15
CA TYR A 35 -11.24 -21.18 -8.15
C TYR A 35 -11.54 -20.66 -6.74
N GLY A 36 -11.86 -19.37 -6.62
CA GLY A 36 -12.07 -18.75 -5.32
C GLY A 36 -12.60 -17.32 -5.38
N LEU A 37 -12.71 -16.74 -4.20
CA LEU A 37 -12.99 -15.32 -4.00
C LEU A 37 -11.72 -14.61 -3.58
N TYR A 38 -11.51 -13.42 -4.12
CA TYR A 38 -10.44 -12.51 -3.76
C TYR A 38 -11.03 -11.20 -3.28
N THR A 39 -10.51 -10.68 -2.18
CA THR A 39 -10.83 -9.34 -1.70
C THR A 39 -9.56 -8.55 -1.41
N HIS A 40 -9.64 -7.23 -1.49
CA HIS A 40 -8.57 -6.33 -1.09
C HIS A 40 -9.16 -5.14 -0.34
N ALA A 41 -8.89 -5.07 0.96
CA ALA A 41 -9.40 -4.01 1.83
C ALA A 41 -8.61 -2.69 1.66
N GLY A 42 -8.60 -2.10 0.46
CA GLY A 42 -7.86 -0.87 0.18
C GLY A 42 -8.26 0.33 1.07
N HIS A 43 -9.46 0.32 1.63
CA HIS A 43 -9.91 1.33 2.59
C HIS A 43 -9.25 1.20 3.98
N SER A 44 -8.60 0.08 4.30
CA SER A 44 -7.85 -0.11 5.55
C SER A 44 -6.63 0.80 5.68
N TYR A 45 -6.15 1.40 4.59
CA TYR A 45 -5.13 2.45 4.62
C TYR A 45 -5.60 3.73 5.32
N ASN A 46 -6.90 3.84 5.60
CA ASN A 46 -7.45 4.91 6.44
C ASN A 46 -7.40 4.61 7.95
N ALA A 47 -7.03 3.40 8.36
CA ALA A 47 -6.83 3.06 9.77
C ALA A 47 -5.80 3.99 10.44
N ARG A 48 -5.97 4.22 11.73
CA ARG A 48 -5.08 5.04 12.56
C ARG A 48 -4.54 4.29 13.77
N SER A 49 -4.89 3.00 13.87
CA SER A 49 -4.42 2.10 14.92
C SER A 49 -4.46 0.65 14.43
N ALA A 50 -3.72 -0.22 15.12
CA ALA A 50 -3.76 -1.67 14.88
C ALA A 50 -5.16 -2.24 15.11
N GLU A 51 -5.91 -1.75 16.11
CA GLU A 51 -7.29 -2.18 16.38
C GLU A 51 -8.21 -1.82 15.20
N GLU A 52 -8.18 -0.59 14.72
CA GLU A 52 -8.99 -0.16 13.58
C GLU A 52 -8.63 -0.95 12.30
N ALA A 53 -7.35 -1.21 12.05
CA ALA A 53 -6.92 -2.05 10.94
C ALA A 53 -7.43 -3.49 11.08
N PHE A 54 -7.49 -4.00 12.32
CA PHE A 54 -8.02 -5.33 12.61
C PHE A 54 -9.55 -5.41 12.41
N GLU A 55 -10.30 -4.39 12.76
CA GLU A 55 -11.75 -4.32 12.48
C GLU A 55 -12.03 -4.41 10.97
N TYR A 56 -11.17 -3.82 10.12
CA TYR A 56 -11.27 -3.98 8.67
C TYR A 56 -11.02 -5.44 8.25
N LEU A 57 -10.05 -6.14 8.88
CA LEU A 57 -9.82 -7.56 8.65
C LEU A 57 -11.04 -8.41 9.01
N GLU A 58 -11.65 -8.17 10.17
CA GLU A 58 -12.86 -8.89 10.60
C GLU A 58 -13.98 -8.77 9.57
N LYS A 59 -14.26 -7.55 9.13
CA LYS A 59 -15.27 -7.28 8.08
C LYS A 59 -14.94 -7.97 6.77
N GLU A 60 -13.68 -7.92 6.35
CA GLU A 60 -13.21 -8.53 5.11
C GLU A 60 -13.42 -10.05 5.14
N CYS A 61 -12.99 -10.71 6.21
CA CYS A 61 -13.16 -12.15 6.41
C CYS A 61 -14.64 -12.56 6.47
N GLN A 62 -15.45 -11.80 7.22
CA GLN A 62 -16.88 -12.04 7.32
C GLN A 62 -17.54 -11.95 5.94
N SER A 63 -17.27 -10.91 5.19
CA SER A 63 -17.84 -10.69 3.87
C SER A 63 -17.44 -11.78 2.87
N ALA A 64 -16.20 -12.23 2.88
CA ALA A 64 -15.75 -13.31 2.02
C ALA A 64 -16.51 -14.63 2.32
N ARG A 65 -16.74 -14.94 3.61
CA ARG A 65 -17.54 -16.11 4.03
C ARG A 65 -19.01 -15.98 3.63
N GLU A 66 -19.60 -14.79 3.84
CA GLU A 66 -21.01 -14.54 3.48
C GLU A 66 -21.23 -14.74 1.98
N PHE A 67 -20.31 -14.29 1.12
CA PHE A 67 -20.39 -14.54 -0.32
C PHE A 67 -20.22 -16.01 -0.68
N ARG A 68 -19.27 -16.71 -0.07
CA ARG A 68 -19.11 -18.17 -0.27
C ARG A 68 -20.39 -18.90 0.09
N ASP A 69 -20.97 -18.61 1.26
CA ASP A 69 -22.17 -19.28 1.76
C ASP A 69 -23.39 -18.91 0.93
N TYR A 70 -23.46 -17.68 0.42
CA TYR A 70 -24.48 -17.24 -0.53
C TYR A 70 -24.45 -18.04 -1.84
N PHE A 71 -23.29 -18.23 -2.45
CA PHE A 71 -23.18 -19.03 -3.68
C PHE A 71 -23.53 -20.50 -3.47
N ARG A 72 -23.14 -21.07 -2.36
CA ARG A 72 -23.51 -22.44 -2.00
C ARG A 72 -25.02 -22.57 -1.85
N LYS A 73 -25.65 -21.64 -1.14
CA LYS A 73 -27.09 -21.65 -0.89
C LYS A 73 -27.93 -21.41 -2.15
N GLU A 74 -27.59 -20.40 -2.94
CA GLU A 74 -28.45 -19.94 -4.05
C GLU A 74 -28.18 -20.68 -5.38
N ALA A 75 -27.02 -21.33 -5.54
CA ALA A 75 -26.65 -21.98 -6.80
C ALA A 75 -25.98 -23.35 -6.64
N GLY A 76 -25.78 -23.84 -5.43
CA GLY A 76 -25.01 -25.06 -5.18
C GLY A 76 -23.53 -24.97 -5.59
N ILE A 77 -23.02 -23.76 -5.77
CA ILE A 77 -21.63 -23.52 -6.17
C ILE A 77 -20.77 -23.51 -4.91
N ASP A 78 -19.86 -24.47 -4.81
CA ASP A 78 -18.84 -24.48 -3.76
C ASP A 78 -17.64 -23.66 -4.17
N ILE A 79 -17.20 -22.78 -3.26
CA ILE A 79 -16.02 -21.94 -3.44
C ILE A 79 -15.02 -22.27 -2.34
N PRO A 80 -14.03 -23.11 -2.66
CA PRO A 80 -13.12 -23.65 -1.64
C PRO A 80 -12.05 -22.63 -1.20
N TYR A 81 -11.75 -21.63 -2.02
CA TYR A 81 -10.60 -20.76 -1.79
C TYR A 81 -11.01 -19.32 -1.52
N LEU A 82 -10.60 -18.78 -0.37
CA LEU A 82 -10.81 -17.40 0.03
C LEU A 82 -9.45 -16.72 0.22
N SER A 83 -9.14 -15.74 -0.63
CA SER A 83 -7.94 -14.91 -0.54
C SER A 83 -8.33 -13.50 -0.11
N ILE A 84 -7.77 -13.04 0.99
CA ILE A 84 -8.10 -11.75 1.60
C ILE A 84 -6.84 -10.98 1.94
N GLY A 85 -6.93 -9.66 2.08
CA GLY A 85 -5.85 -8.89 2.71
C GLY A 85 -5.53 -7.57 2.04
N ALA A 86 -4.85 -6.79 2.82
CA ALA A 86 -4.08 -5.60 2.48
C ALA A 86 -2.99 -5.48 3.53
N THR A 87 -1.91 -4.75 3.26
CA THR A 87 -0.83 -4.64 4.26
C THR A 87 -1.31 -4.19 5.64
N PRO A 88 -2.21 -3.19 5.80
CA PRO A 88 -2.69 -2.82 7.11
C PRO A 88 -3.47 -3.94 7.81
N THR A 89 -4.38 -4.61 7.12
CA THR A 89 -5.21 -5.65 7.74
C THR A 89 -4.38 -6.86 8.16
N VAL A 90 -3.45 -7.31 7.31
CA VAL A 90 -2.55 -8.43 7.61
C VAL A 90 -1.53 -8.06 8.68
N GLY A 91 -0.99 -6.83 8.65
CA GLY A 91 -0.07 -6.33 9.66
C GLY A 91 -0.69 -6.30 11.06
N ALA A 92 -1.98 -6.00 11.16
CA ALA A 92 -2.69 -5.98 12.44
C ALA A 92 -2.78 -7.36 13.12
N VAL A 93 -2.67 -8.46 12.37
CA VAL A 93 -2.76 -9.85 12.90
C VAL A 93 -1.77 -10.09 14.04
N ILE A 94 -0.55 -9.54 13.94
CA ILE A 94 0.49 -9.75 14.96
C ILE A 94 0.12 -9.19 16.35
N HIS A 95 -0.78 -8.21 16.40
CA HIS A 95 -1.21 -7.56 17.63
C HIS A 95 -2.41 -8.25 18.32
N HIS A 96 -3.04 -9.25 17.66
CA HIS A 96 -4.34 -9.78 18.10
C HIS A 96 -4.37 -11.30 18.38
N GLY A 97 -3.24 -12.01 18.24
CA GLY A 97 -3.05 -13.39 18.69
C GLY A 97 -4.23 -14.35 18.43
N GLU A 98 -4.87 -14.82 19.50
CA GLU A 98 -5.99 -15.77 19.44
C GLU A 98 -7.24 -15.21 18.72
N ARG A 99 -7.52 -13.90 18.84
CA ARG A 99 -8.62 -13.24 18.10
C ARG A 99 -8.37 -13.33 16.60
N ALA A 100 -7.11 -13.10 16.17
CA ALA A 100 -6.73 -13.19 14.76
C ALA A 100 -6.89 -14.63 14.21
N ARG A 101 -6.51 -15.65 14.98
CA ARG A 101 -6.71 -17.06 14.59
C ARG A 101 -8.17 -17.37 14.31
N LYS A 102 -9.09 -16.94 15.19
CA LYS A 102 -10.54 -17.13 15.02
C LYS A 102 -11.08 -16.38 13.79
N VAL A 103 -10.62 -15.15 13.59
CA VAL A 103 -11.04 -14.34 12.45
C VAL A 103 -10.57 -14.93 11.12
N LEU A 104 -9.40 -15.53 11.08
CA LEU A 104 -8.83 -16.16 9.88
C LEU A 104 -9.30 -17.60 9.66
N GLU A 105 -10.10 -18.18 10.55
CA GLU A 105 -10.63 -19.53 10.37
C GLU A 105 -11.40 -19.66 9.05
N GLY A 106 -11.03 -20.65 8.22
CA GLY A 106 -11.62 -20.88 6.90
C GLY A 106 -11.20 -19.89 5.82
N ILE A 107 -10.24 -19.01 6.08
CA ILE A 107 -9.52 -18.23 5.07
C ILE A 107 -8.36 -19.05 4.54
N SER A 108 -8.22 -19.13 3.22
CA SER A 108 -7.22 -19.98 2.57
C SER A 108 -5.88 -19.27 2.40
N GLU A 109 -5.92 -17.93 2.22
CA GLU A 109 -4.75 -17.13 1.93
C GLU A 109 -4.92 -15.70 2.46
N VAL A 110 -3.84 -15.15 2.98
CA VAL A 110 -3.72 -13.70 3.23
C VAL A 110 -2.65 -13.11 2.34
N HIS A 111 -2.89 -11.90 1.80
CA HIS A 111 -1.93 -11.23 0.94
C HIS A 111 -1.63 -9.81 1.41
N ALA A 112 -0.36 -9.43 1.31
CA ALA A 112 0.16 -8.11 1.65
C ALA A 112 1.35 -7.79 0.73
N GLY A 113 1.44 -6.58 0.19
CA GLY A 113 2.53 -6.18 -0.71
C GLY A 113 3.52 -5.22 -0.04
N ALA A 114 3.03 -4.14 0.53
CA ALA A 114 3.86 -3.07 1.08
C ALA A 114 4.66 -3.45 2.35
N TYR A 115 4.38 -4.58 2.98
CA TYR A 115 5.04 -5.00 4.23
C TYR A 115 6.56 -5.23 4.08
N THR A 116 7.04 -5.49 2.87
CA THR A 116 8.47 -5.73 2.61
C THR A 116 9.31 -4.46 2.65
N LEU A 117 8.71 -3.31 2.36
CA LEU A 117 9.40 -2.03 2.26
C LEU A 117 8.87 -0.99 3.24
N PHE A 118 7.56 -1.06 3.57
CA PHE A 118 6.80 -0.03 4.26
C PHE A 118 6.90 1.34 3.56
N ASP A 119 6.17 2.31 4.09
CA ASP A 119 6.09 3.67 3.60
C ASP A 119 5.36 4.58 4.59
N ARG A 120 5.16 5.85 4.23
CA ARG A 120 4.44 6.80 5.08
C ARG A 120 2.97 6.43 5.28
N GLN A 121 2.32 5.82 4.28
CA GLN A 121 0.93 5.37 4.44
C GLN A 121 0.84 4.26 5.48
N GLN A 122 1.77 3.30 5.48
CA GLN A 122 1.82 2.25 6.50
C GLN A 122 2.15 2.80 7.88
N ALA A 123 3.10 3.74 7.99
CA ALA A 123 3.38 4.41 9.26
C ALA A 123 2.15 5.19 9.79
N ALA A 124 1.34 5.78 8.90
CA ALA A 124 0.11 6.48 9.26
C ALA A 124 -0.97 5.58 9.87
N THR A 125 -0.94 4.28 9.60
CA THR A 125 -1.86 3.29 10.21
C THR A 125 -1.46 2.91 11.63
N GLY A 126 -0.28 3.31 12.11
CA GLY A 126 0.24 2.95 13.43
C GLY A 126 0.83 1.54 13.53
N LEU A 127 0.98 0.82 12.40
CA LEU A 127 1.51 -0.55 12.36
C LEU A 127 3.02 -0.62 12.22
N CYS A 128 3.65 0.47 11.81
CA CYS A 128 5.10 0.62 11.75
C CYS A 128 5.48 2.08 12.02
N THR A 129 6.78 2.34 12.14
CA THR A 129 7.36 3.69 12.25
C THR A 129 8.07 4.08 10.97
N LEU A 130 8.44 5.34 10.81
CA LEU A 130 9.25 5.78 9.67
C LEU A 130 10.65 5.15 9.65
N ASN A 131 11.15 4.69 10.81
CA ASN A 131 12.44 3.98 10.90
C ASN A 131 12.38 2.55 10.35
N ASP A 132 11.18 1.98 10.22
CA ASP A 132 10.98 0.65 9.65
C ASP A 132 10.87 0.68 8.11
N VAL A 133 10.86 1.88 7.51
CA VAL A 133 10.75 2.03 6.06
C VAL A 133 12.09 1.71 5.40
N ALA A 134 12.10 0.67 4.56
CA ALA A 134 13.30 0.17 3.90
C ALA A 134 13.56 0.79 2.51
N ILE A 135 12.72 1.70 2.04
CA ILE A 135 12.86 2.37 0.74
C ILE A 135 12.94 3.88 0.88
N THR A 136 13.88 4.48 0.17
CA THR A 136 13.94 5.94 -0.01
C THR A 136 14.24 6.27 -1.46
N VAL A 137 13.83 7.45 -1.90
CA VAL A 137 14.22 8.00 -3.20
C VAL A 137 15.39 8.93 -3.01
N LEU A 138 16.46 8.70 -3.76
CA LEU A 138 17.59 9.63 -3.83
C LEU A 138 17.21 10.80 -4.75
N ALA A 139 17.39 12.01 -4.26
CA ALA A 139 17.21 13.23 -5.03
C ALA A 139 18.35 14.20 -4.72
N ARG A 140 18.51 15.19 -5.57
CA ARG A 140 19.54 16.23 -5.44
C ARG A 140 18.90 17.58 -5.25
N VAL A 141 19.42 18.37 -4.32
CA VAL A 141 19.04 19.78 -4.15
C VAL A 141 19.52 20.58 -5.35
N THR A 142 18.59 21.13 -6.11
CA THR A 142 18.86 21.89 -7.33
C THR A 142 18.73 23.38 -7.14
N SER A 143 17.98 23.85 -6.13
CA SER A 143 17.88 25.27 -5.82
C SER A 143 17.39 25.51 -4.39
N LEU A 144 17.80 26.62 -3.80
CA LEU A 144 17.42 27.07 -2.47
C LEU A 144 16.67 28.41 -2.58
N TYR A 145 15.54 28.50 -1.89
CA TYR A 145 14.71 29.71 -1.83
C TYR A 145 14.43 30.12 -0.37
N PRO A 146 15.42 30.72 0.31
CA PRO A 146 15.29 31.07 1.74
C PRO A 146 14.10 31.97 2.04
N ASP A 147 13.82 32.94 1.16
CA ASP A 147 12.72 33.89 1.32
C ASP A 147 11.34 33.23 1.22
N ARG A 148 11.25 32.04 0.63
CA ARG A 148 10.03 31.26 0.48
C ARG A 148 9.94 30.11 1.49
N GLY A 149 11.02 29.84 2.23
CA GLY A 149 11.11 28.63 3.09
C GLY A 149 11.01 27.34 2.30
N THR A 150 11.61 27.29 1.10
CA THR A 150 11.51 26.12 0.21
C THR A 150 12.84 25.76 -0.44
N VAL A 151 12.98 24.47 -0.73
CA VAL A 151 14.12 23.88 -1.44
C VAL A 151 13.60 23.05 -2.61
N LEU A 152 14.20 23.21 -3.78
CA LEU A 152 13.87 22.44 -4.97
C LEU A 152 14.79 21.22 -5.08
N ILE A 153 14.21 20.05 -5.39
CA ILE A 153 14.92 18.81 -5.69
C ILE A 153 14.56 18.31 -7.09
N ASP A 154 15.45 17.52 -7.70
CA ASP A 154 15.27 16.89 -9.02
C ASP A 154 14.38 15.64 -9.02
N GLY A 155 13.69 15.34 -7.92
CA GLY A 155 12.73 14.24 -7.79
C GLY A 155 11.29 14.78 -7.81
N GLY A 156 10.53 14.43 -8.83
CA GLY A 156 9.13 14.79 -9.00
C GLY A 156 8.19 13.58 -9.03
N ALA A 157 7.04 13.74 -9.67
CA ALA A 157 6.01 12.70 -9.76
C ALA A 157 6.52 11.42 -10.45
N LEU A 158 7.49 11.53 -11.37
CA LEU A 158 8.10 10.37 -12.03
C LEU A 158 9.04 9.57 -11.11
N ALA A 159 9.42 10.12 -9.95
CA ALA A 159 10.24 9.45 -8.96
C ALA A 159 9.43 8.99 -7.74
N PHE A 160 8.35 9.72 -7.37
CA PHE A 160 7.58 9.47 -6.15
C PHE A 160 6.15 8.97 -6.38
N SER A 161 5.64 9.01 -7.62
CA SER A 161 4.21 8.98 -7.92
C SER A 161 3.47 10.25 -7.43
N LYS A 162 2.14 10.25 -7.50
CA LYS A 162 1.28 11.31 -6.92
C LYS A 162 0.33 10.78 -5.85
N ASP A 163 0.66 9.66 -5.24
CA ASP A 163 -0.20 9.13 -4.20
C ASP A 163 -0.08 9.96 -2.91
N VAL A 164 -1.22 10.10 -2.24
CA VAL A 164 -1.34 10.98 -1.07
C VAL A 164 -1.18 10.19 0.23
N CYS A 165 -0.80 10.89 1.29
CA CYS A 165 -0.75 10.36 2.63
C CYS A 165 -1.59 11.24 3.57
N PRO A 166 -2.23 10.68 4.60
CA PRO A 166 -3.01 11.45 5.57
C PRO A 166 -2.28 12.61 6.23
N GLN A 167 -0.96 12.48 6.39
CA GLN A 167 -0.12 13.55 6.95
C GLN A 167 0.22 14.65 5.92
N GLY A 168 -0.30 14.56 4.71
CA GLY A 168 -0.06 15.53 3.64
C GLY A 168 1.30 15.37 2.96
N GLY A 169 1.49 16.13 1.88
CA GLY A 169 2.69 16.08 1.03
C GLY A 169 2.83 14.78 0.26
N PHE A 170 4.02 14.55 -0.31
CA PHE A 170 4.36 13.41 -1.17
C PHE A 170 5.53 12.57 -0.64
N GLY A 171 6.09 12.96 0.50
CA GLY A 171 7.19 12.29 1.18
C GLY A 171 7.73 13.16 2.31
N VAL A 172 8.70 12.64 3.05
CA VAL A 172 9.46 13.38 4.06
C VAL A 172 10.94 13.07 3.93
N LEU A 173 11.78 14.02 4.31
CA LEU A 173 13.22 13.80 4.30
C LEU A 173 13.59 12.77 5.37
N GLN A 174 14.42 11.77 5.02
CA GLN A 174 14.81 10.71 5.95
C GLN A 174 15.63 11.26 7.15
N SER A 175 16.49 12.24 6.90
CA SER A 175 17.33 12.85 7.94
C SER A 175 16.58 13.80 8.87
N ASN A 176 15.40 14.28 8.45
CA ASN A 176 14.55 15.17 9.23
C ASN A 176 13.10 15.07 8.75
N HIS A 177 12.28 14.35 9.49
CA HIS A 177 10.89 14.07 9.12
C HIS A 177 9.98 15.31 9.13
N ASP A 178 10.41 16.43 9.71
CA ASP A 178 9.68 17.71 9.65
C ASP A 178 9.79 18.39 8.29
N ILE A 179 10.79 18.00 7.48
CA ILE A 179 10.96 18.51 6.13
C ILE A 179 10.12 17.68 5.16
N VAL A 180 8.99 18.24 4.75
CA VAL A 180 7.99 17.56 3.92
C VAL A 180 8.21 17.90 2.45
N LEU A 181 8.14 16.89 1.57
CA LEU A 181 8.00 17.06 0.13
C LEU A 181 6.56 17.54 -0.14
N ARG A 182 6.37 18.85 -0.16
CA ARG A 182 5.05 19.48 -0.17
C ARG A 182 4.32 19.35 -1.49
N SER A 183 5.06 19.44 -2.60
CA SER A 183 4.49 19.35 -3.93
C SER A 183 5.46 18.72 -4.92
N VAL A 184 4.92 18.10 -5.96
CA VAL A 184 5.66 17.50 -7.06
C VAL A 184 5.09 17.97 -8.39
N SER A 185 5.95 18.42 -9.28
CA SER A 185 5.70 18.52 -10.71
C SER A 185 6.17 17.24 -11.40
N GLN A 186 6.36 17.22 -12.71
CA GLN A 186 6.77 16.01 -13.41
C GLN A 186 8.11 15.49 -12.88
N GLU A 187 9.14 16.33 -12.85
CA GLU A 187 10.53 15.94 -12.53
C GLU A 187 11.10 16.66 -11.30
N HIS A 188 10.38 17.62 -10.75
CA HIS A 188 10.84 18.42 -9.61
C HIS A 188 9.92 18.28 -8.41
N GLY A 189 10.52 18.29 -7.23
CA GLY A 189 9.85 18.32 -5.94
C GLY A 189 10.20 19.57 -5.16
N ILE A 190 9.25 20.09 -4.38
CA ILE A 190 9.44 21.22 -3.47
C ILE A 190 9.39 20.69 -2.03
N LEU A 191 10.52 20.73 -1.36
CA LEU A 191 10.62 20.52 0.08
C LEU A 191 10.22 21.83 0.82
N GLN A 192 9.44 21.68 1.88
CA GLN A 192 9.21 22.75 2.82
C GLN A 192 10.35 22.78 3.83
N ALA A 193 11.30 23.68 3.62
CA ALA A 193 12.52 23.78 4.39
C ALA A 193 12.97 25.24 4.44
N ASP A 194 13.15 25.75 5.66
CA ASP A 194 13.67 27.11 5.88
C ASP A 194 15.20 27.16 5.82
N SER A 195 15.77 28.34 6.06
CA SER A 195 17.22 28.56 6.10
C SER A 195 17.95 27.79 7.23
N LYS A 196 17.21 27.28 8.21
CA LYS A 196 17.76 26.49 9.35
C LYS A 196 17.83 25.01 9.04
N SER A 197 17.29 24.59 7.93
CA SER A 197 17.27 23.17 7.51
C SER A 197 18.67 22.58 7.31
N GLY A 198 19.68 23.40 7.06
CA GLY A 198 21.04 22.97 6.79
C GLY A 198 21.23 22.32 5.41
N LEU A 199 20.19 22.39 4.54
CA LEU A 199 20.29 21.85 3.18
C LEU A 199 21.15 22.76 2.30
N GLU A 200 22.03 22.13 1.53
CA GLU A 200 22.98 22.82 0.65
C GLU A 200 22.69 22.52 -0.83
N LEU A 201 23.07 23.44 -1.69
CA LEU A 201 23.00 23.23 -3.14
C LEU A 201 23.84 22.02 -3.54
N ASN A 202 23.29 21.20 -4.44
CA ASN A 202 23.92 19.99 -4.94
C ASN A 202 24.02 18.84 -3.90
N GLN A 203 23.52 19.00 -2.69
CA GLN A 203 23.43 17.94 -1.70
C GLN A 203 22.50 16.81 -2.19
N VAL A 204 22.94 15.56 -1.98
CA VAL A 204 22.09 14.38 -2.17
C VAL A 204 21.25 14.18 -0.91
N VAL A 205 19.97 13.98 -1.09
CA VAL A 205 19.01 13.76 -0.01
C VAL A 205 18.24 12.47 -0.24
N ARG A 206 17.78 11.85 0.84
CA ARG A 206 16.90 10.66 0.81
C ARG A 206 15.52 11.06 1.27
N VAL A 207 14.51 10.72 0.47
CA VAL A 207 13.12 11.04 0.77
C VAL A 207 12.34 9.74 0.95
N ILE A 208 11.69 9.58 2.10
CA ILE A 208 10.76 8.50 2.39
C ILE A 208 9.46 8.78 1.62
N PRO A 209 9.01 7.87 0.71
CA PRO A 209 7.83 8.10 -0.10
C PRO A 209 6.52 7.83 0.66
N ASN A 210 5.41 8.31 0.09
CA ASN A 210 4.08 8.04 0.63
C ASN A 210 3.63 6.60 0.39
N HIS A 211 3.92 6.03 -0.80
CA HIS A 211 3.45 4.71 -1.21
C HIS A 211 4.57 3.93 -1.91
N CYS A 212 5.14 2.96 -1.21
CA CYS A 212 6.29 2.20 -1.70
C CYS A 212 6.01 1.45 -3.01
N CYS A 213 4.82 0.87 -3.19
CA CYS A 213 4.50 0.10 -4.40
C CYS A 213 4.51 0.98 -5.66
N LEU A 214 3.89 2.17 -5.60
CA LEU A 214 3.86 3.09 -6.74
C LEU A 214 5.22 3.72 -6.97
N THR A 215 5.92 4.11 -5.91
CA THR A 215 7.28 4.65 -6.00
C THR A 215 8.25 3.63 -6.61
N SER A 216 8.21 2.39 -6.14
CA SER A 216 9.05 1.32 -6.67
C SER A 216 8.83 1.11 -8.17
N ALA A 217 7.58 1.20 -8.64
CA ALA A 217 7.24 1.06 -10.05
C ALA A 217 7.80 2.19 -10.95
N CYS A 218 8.16 3.34 -10.37
CA CYS A 218 8.79 4.45 -11.11
C CYS A 218 10.27 4.17 -11.46
N HIS A 219 10.93 3.23 -10.78
CA HIS A 219 12.36 3.01 -10.90
C HIS A 219 12.69 1.71 -11.63
N MET A 220 13.76 1.74 -12.43
CA MET A 220 14.24 0.58 -13.20
C MET A 220 15.14 -0.34 -12.38
N TYR A 221 15.75 0.16 -11.32
CA TYR A 221 16.65 -0.58 -10.43
C TYR A 221 16.63 0.05 -9.04
N TYR A 222 17.09 -0.71 -8.06
CA TYR A 222 17.27 -0.25 -6.68
C TYR A 222 18.74 -0.38 -6.29
N LEU A 223 19.28 0.66 -5.68
CA LEU A 223 20.58 0.64 -5.06
C LEU A 223 20.45 0.07 -3.65
N ILE A 224 21.05 -1.06 -3.41
CA ILE A 224 20.97 -1.73 -2.11
C ILE A 224 22.08 -1.22 -1.21
N ILE A 225 21.70 -0.78 -0.03
CA ILE A 225 22.61 -0.32 1.02
C ILE A 225 22.37 -1.16 2.28
N GLN A 226 23.37 -1.23 3.16
CA GLN A 226 23.27 -1.95 4.42
C GLN A 226 23.19 -0.96 5.58
N ASP A 227 22.33 -1.27 6.56
CA ASP A 227 22.22 -0.56 7.86
C ASP A 227 22.06 0.96 7.72
N GLY A 228 21.34 1.41 6.68
CA GLY A 228 21.15 2.83 6.42
C GLY A 228 22.39 3.60 5.93
N GLY A 229 23.50 2.88 5.65
CA GLY A 229 24.75 3.46 5.17
C GLY A 229 24.65 4.12 3.80
N ASP A 230 25.77 4.68 3.32
CA ASP A 230 25.86 5.38 2.03
C ASP A 230 26.60 4.55 0.95
N THR A 231 27.08 3.36 1.31
CA THR A 231 27.78 2.48 0.37
C THR A 231 26.80 1.53 -0.28
N VAL A 232 26.76 1.55 -1.61
CA VAL A 232 25.98 0.60 -2.40
C VAL A 232 26.72 -0.75 -2.38
N ILE A 233 26.02 -1.79 -1.91
CA ILE A 233 26.55 -3.15 -1.82
C ILE A 233 25.99 -4.07 -2.91
N ASP A 234 24.86 -3.71 -3.53
CA ASP A 234 24.22 -4.49 -4.59
C ASP A 234 23.28 -3.60 -5.42
N VAL A 235 22.83 -4.11 -6.57
CA VAL A 235 21.82 -3.48 -7.43
C VAL A 235 20.77 -4.52 -7.79
N TRP A 236 19.50 -4.24 -7.45
CA TRP A 236 18.39 -5.12 -7.78
C TRP A 236 17.55 -4.56 -8.91
N PHE A 237 17.11 -5.44 -9.80
CA PHE A 237 16.23 -5.11 -10.91
C PHE A 237 14.84 -5.68 -10.64
N PRO A 238 13.82 -4.85 -10.44
CA PRO A 238 12.47 -5.34 -10.22
C PRO A 238 11.91 -5.99 -11.48
N VAL A 239 11.20 -7.08 -11.31
CA VAL A 239 10.33 -7.62 -12.36
C VAL A 239 9.11 -6.71 -12.46
N ARG A 240 8.90 -6.08 -13.59
CA ARG A 240 7.84 -5.08 -13.80
C ARG A 240 7.29 -5.13 -15.22
N GLY A 241 6.18 -4.47 -15.40
CA GLY A 241 5.44 -4.43 -16.66
C GLY A 241 4.15 -5.26 -16.59
N TRP A 242 3.42 -5.21 -17.65
CA TRP A 242 2.11 -5.84 -17.80
C TRP A 242 2.13 -6.85 -18.93
#